data_101d731bb5b987c546d6f124b144c4fb
#
_entry.id   101d731bb5b987c546d6f124b144c4fb
#
_cell.length_a   1.000
_cell.length_b   1.000
_cell.length_c   1.000
_cell.angle_alpha   90.00
_cell.angle_beta   90.00
_cell.angle_gamma   90.00
#
_symmetry.space_group_name_H-M   'P 1'
#
loop_
_entity.id
_entity.type
_entity.pdbx_description
1 polymer ?
#
loop_
_entity_poly.entity_id
_entity_poly.type
_entity_poly.pdbx_seq_one_letter_code
_entity_poly.pdbx_strand_id
1 'polypeptide(L)'
;MIDTIKLRLNYTESPTFNVGQYLDNFKSNMNTETGELWGSGTLRNMHVFYNGGGIVVEGSIGGFLFPNNSRIPKRQDVGTAIEQLSDLLHLPMSNAQVVRLDCGYHWNMERPANHYFPLLCEATYFERLNQTATTLKYAKGG
;
A
#
# COMPACT_ATOMS: atom_id res chain seq x y z
N MET A 1 -12.23 -7.71 -3.71
CA MET A 1 -11.74 -6.97 -2.52
C MET A 1 -10.54 -6.12 -2.92
N ILE A 2 -10.52 -4.84 -2.57
CA ILE A 2 -9.32 -4.01 -2.69
C ILE A 2 -8.49 -4.27 -1.44
N ASP A 3 -7.26 -4.73 -1.64
CA ASP A 3 -6.36 -5.09 -0.55
C ASP A 3 -5.36 -3.96 -0.26
N THR A 4 -4.52 -3.67 -1.22
CA THR A 4 -3.47 -2.67 -1.08
C THR A 4 -3.63 -1.57 -2.12
N ILE A 5 -3.38 -0.33 -1.71
CA ILE A 5 -3.36 0.83 -2.60
C ILE A 5 -2.01 1.55 -2.47
N LYS A 6 -1.52 2.07 -3.61
CA LYS A 6 -0.40 2.99 -3.66
C LYS A 6 -0.84 4.27 -4.34
N LEU A 7 -0.77 5.35 -3.60
CA LEU A 7 -1.13 6.71 -4.02
C LEU A 7 0.11 7.56 -4.17
N ARG A 8 0.14 8.42 -5.18
CA ARG A 8 1.16 9.46 -5.34
C ARG A 8 0.49 10.82 -5.50
N LEU A 9 0.85 11.76 -4.65
CA LEU A 9 0.51 13.16 -4.77
C LEU A 9 1.77 13.95 -5.09
N ASN A 10 1.84 14.55 -6.26
CA ASN A 10 2.91 15.48 -6.61
C ASN A 10 2.56 16.87 -6.04
N TYR A 11 3.54 17.54 -5.47
CA TYR A 11 3.34 18.90 -4.99
C TYR A 11 3.38 19.88 -6.15
N THR A 12 2.41 20.78 -6.21
CA THR A 12 2.46 21.96 -7.07
C THR A 12 3.31 23.03 -6.42
N GLU A 13 3.25 23.11 -5.08
CA GLU A 13 4.09 23.91 -4.22
C GLU A 13 4.49 23.07 -3.04
N SER A 14 5.73 23.17 -2.59
CA SER A 14 6.19 22.42 -1.42
C SER A 14 5.35 22.80 -0.21
N PRO A 15 4.87 21.80 0.57
CA PRO A 15 4.09 22.11 1.75
C PRO A 15 4.91 22.95 2.75
N THR A 16 4.29 23.93 3.33
CA THR A 16 4.92 24.84 4.32
C THR A 16 5.18 24.18 5.67
N PHE A 17 4.71 22.97 5.85
CA PHE A 17 4.84 22.18 7.09
C PHE A 17 5.60 20.86 6.85
N ASN A 18 6.20 20.35 7.90
CA ASN A 18 6.90 19.08 7.85
C ASN A 18 5.93 17.91 7.99
N VAL A 19 5.68 17.17 6.91
CA VAL A 19 4.82 15.98 6.90
C VAL A 19 5.27 14.95 7.93
N GLY A 20 6.56 14.87 8.22
CA GLY A 20 7.13 13.91 9.16
C GLY A 20 6.58 14.03 10.59
N GLN A 21 6.06 15.19 11.00
CA GLN A 21 5.46 15.38 12.33
C GLN A 21 4.17 14.54 12.54
N TYR A 22 3.54 14.08 11.47
CA TYR A 22 2.32 13.27 11.51
C TYR A 22 2.59 11.77 11.37
N LEU A 23 3.87 11.36 11.25
CA LEU A 23 4.26 9.99 10.98
C LEU A 23 4.90 9.34 12.21
N ASP A 24 4.51 8.10 12.46
CA ASP A 24 5.20 7.22 13.38
C ASP A 24 6.50 6.68 12.74
N ASN A 25 7.49 6.34 13.57
CA ASN A 25 8.78 5.79 13.13
C ASN A 25 9.46 6.64 12.05
N PHE A 26 9.30 7.93 12.14
CA PHE A 26 9.79 8.87 11.15
C PHE A 26 11.31 8.85 11.04
N LYS A 27 11.80 8.78 9.80
CA LYS A 27 13.22 8.90 9.45
C LYS A 27 13.35 9.92 8.34
N SER A 28 14.28 10.86 8.49
CA SER A 28 14.63 11.81 7.44
C SER A 28 16.09 11.69 7.05
N ASN A 29 16.37 11.92 5.79
CA ASN A 29 17.70 11.96 5.23
C ASN A 29 17.81 13.19 4.34
N MET A 30 19.01 13.68 4.19
CA MET A 30 19.35 14.77 3.29
C MET A 30 20.48 14.33 2.37
N ASN A 31 20.30 14.55 1.09
CA ASN A 31 21.41 14.42 0.15
C ASN A 31 22.36 15.60 0.38
N THR A 32 23.58 15.31 0.83
CA THR A 32 24.57 16.34 1.16
C THR A 32 25.09 17.09 -0.05
N GLU A 33 24.96 16.53 -1.25
CA GLU A 33 25.41 17.17 -2.49
C GLU A 33 24.33 18.09 -3.08
N THR A 34 23.06 17.64 -3.05
CA THR A 34 21.94 18.39 -3.66
C THR A 34 21.14 19.20 -2.65
N GLY A 35 21.30 18.94 -1.35
CA GLY A 35 20.49 19.52 -0.29
C GLY A 35 19.03 18.99 -0.25
N GLU A 36 18.69 18.01 -1.09
CA GLU A 36 17.36 17.47 -1.17
C GLU A 36 17.03 16.66 0.09
N LEU A 37 15.90 17.02 0.73
CA LEU A 37 15.35 16.31 1.88
C LEU A 37 14.35 15.26 1.43
N TRP A 38 14.48 14.07 1.97
CA TRP A 38 13.46 13.04 1.85
C TRP A 38 13.22 12.36 3.19
N GLY A 39 12.02 11.85 3.36
CA GLY A 39 11.65 11.19 4.61
C GLY A 39 10.69 10.05 4.38
N SER A 40 10.66 9.16 5.36
CA SER A 40 9.72 8.06 5.40
C SER A 40 9.26 7.77 6.81
N GLY A 41 8.09 7.19 6.94
CA GLY A 41 7.52 6.77 8.20
C GLY A 41 6.26 5.95 7.99
N THR A 42 5.50 5.76 9.04
CA THR A 42 4.23 5.04 9.00
C THR A 42 3.11 5.93 9.53
N LEU A 43 1.94 5.81 8.91
CA LEU A 43 0.71 6.40 9.41
C LEU A 43 -0.27 5.25 9.63
N ARG A 44 -0.44 4.80 10.88
CA ARG A 44 -1.08 3.52 11.20
C ARG A 44 -0.34 2.37 10.48
N ASN A 45 -1.01 1.69 9.52
CA ASN A 45 -0.42 0.61 8.70
C ASN A 45 -0.02 1.06 7.28
N MET A 46 -0.12 2.35 6.97
CA MET A 46 0.31 2.91 5.70
C MET A 46 1.78 3.31 5.77
N HIS A 47 2.58 2.89 4.80
CA HIS A 47 3.93 3.41 4.60
C HIS A 47 3.85 4.72 3.83
N VAL A 48 4.52 5.72 4.35
CA VAL A 48 4.56 7.07 3.76
C VAL A 48 6.01 7.40 3.42
N PHE A 49 6.23 7.81 2.19
CA PHE A 49 7.50 8.34 1.72
C PHE A 49 7.25 9.71 1.08
N TYR A 50 8.11 10.68 1.37
CA TYR A 50 8.00 12.00 0.77
C TYR A 50 9.37 12.60 0.47
N ASN A 51 9.40 13.51 -0.50
CA ASN A 51 10.54 14.35 -0.88
C ASN A 51 10.03 15.73 -1.34
N GLY A 52 10.93 16.57 -1.85
CA GLY A 52 10.57 17.88 -2.37
C GLY A 52 9.55 17.87 -3.53
N GLY A 53 9.45 16.77 -4.26
CA GLY A 53 8.54 16.63 -5.41
C GLY A 53 7.15 16.08 -5.08
N GLY A 54 6.97 15.45 -3.91
CA GLY A 54 5.68 14.85 -3.59
C GLY A 54 5.70 13.84 -2.45
N ILE A 55 4.56 13.17 -2.28
CA ILE A 55 4.34 12.14 -1.29
C ILE A 55 3.80 10.87 -1.94
N VAL A 56 4.24 9.74 -1.45
CA VAL A 56 3.73 8.41 -1.81
C VAL A 56 3.23 7.74 -0.54
N VAL A 57 2.01 7.20 -0.60
CA VAL A 57 1.36 6.47 0.49
C VAL A 57 1.01 5.08 -0.02
N GLU A 58 1.43 4.03 0.69
CA GLU A 58 1.19 2.64 0.29
C GLU A 58 0.78 1.79 1.49
N GLY A 59 -0.27 1.00 1.37
CA GLY A 59 -0.68 0.05 2.40
C GLY A 59 -2.05 -0.54 2.20
N SER A 60 -2.48 -1.36 3.16
CA SER A 60 -3.79 -2.01 3.15
C SER A 60 -4.89 -1.07 3.62
N ILE A 61 -5.91 -0.87 2.78
CA ILE A 61 -7.10 -0.08 3.14
C ILE A 61 -7.84 -0.71 4.32
N GLY A 62 -7.96 -2.04 4.34
CA GLY A 62 -8.61 -2.74 5.42
C GLY A 62 -7.91 -2.52 6.76
N GLY A 63 -6.59 -2.65 6.79
CA GLY A 63 -5.79 -2.40 7.99
C GLY A 63 -5.78 -0.93 8.43
N PHE A 64 -5.94 0.01 7.49
CA PHE A 64 -6.01 1.44 7.80
C PHE A 64 -7.32 1.85 8.47
N LEU A 65 -8.45 1.31 7.99
CA LEU A 65 -9.78 1.70 8.44
C LEU A 65 -10.29 0.85 9.61
N PHE A 66 -9.91 -0.45 9.64
CA PHE A 66 -10.50 -1.40 10.57
C PHE A 66 -9.45 -2.05 11.46
N PRO A 67 -9.65 -2.09 12.77
CA PRO A 67 -8.76 -2.80 13.68
C PRO A 67 -8.61 -4.27 13.26
N ASN A 68 -7.38 -4.77 13.31
CA ASN A 68 -7.06 -6.18 13.06
C ASN A 68 -7.50 -6.73 11.69
N ASN A 69 -7.69 -5.88 10.70
CA ASN A 69 -8.14 -6.30 9.36
C ASN A 69 -9.47 -7.09 9.40
N SER A 70 -10.33 -6.77 10.37
CA SER A 70 -11.51 -7.55 10.73
C SER A 70 -12.62 -7.53 9.68
N ARG A 71 -12.52 -6.65 8.69
CA ARG A 71 -13.56 -6.46 7.68
C ARG A 71 -12.94 -6.27 6.29
N ILE A 72 -13.58 -6.90 5.29
CA ILE A 72 -13.23 -6.74 3.89
C ILE A 72 -13.66 -5.33 3.42
N PRO A 73 -12.74 -4.49 2.93
CA PRO A 73 -13.09 -3.17 2.43
C PRO A 73 -14.00 -3.25 1.21
N LYS A 74 -15.03 -2.41 1.20
CA LYS A 74 -15.92 -2.19 0.05
C LYS A 74 -15.42 -0.99 -0.77
N ARG A 75 -15.98 -0.80 -1.96
CA ARG A 75 -15.61 0.33 -2.83
C ARG A 75 -15.77 1.70 -2.14
N GLN A 76 -16.81 1.88 -1.35
CA GLN A 76 -17.04 3.12 -0.59
C GLN A 76 -15.98 3.38 0.48
N ASP A 77 -15.40 2.32 1.06
CA ASP A 77 -14.38 2.45 2.10
C ASP A 77 -13.08 3.05 1.54
N VAL A 78 -12.84 2.93 0.24
CA VAL A 78 -11.69 3.58 -0.43
C VAL A 78 -11.79 5.11 -0.33
N GLY A 79 -12.96 5.67 -0.62
CA GLY A 79 -13.21 7.11 -0.49
C GLY A 79 -12.96 7.57 0.94
N THR A 80 -13.55 6.87 1.92
CA THR A 80 -13.33 7.15 3.35
C THR A 80 -11.87 7.08 3.77
N ALA A 81 -11.11 6.10 3.22
CA ALA A 81 -9.66 6.02 3.50
C ALA A 81 -8.90 7.23 2.94
N ILE A 82 -9.24 7.67 1.72
CA ILE A 82 -8.61 8.84 1.10
C ILE A 82 -8.93 10.12 1.87
N GLU A 83 -10.18 10.30 2.32
CA GLU A 83 -10.58 11.42 3.16
C GLU A 83 -9.81 11.43 4.48
N GLN A 84 -9.77 10.31 5.19
CA GLN A 84 -8.99 10.22 6.43
C GLN A 84 -7.48 10.43 6.22
N LEU A 85 -6.91 9.96 5.10
CA LEU A 85 -5.52 10.24 4.75
C LEU A 85 -5.30 11.74 4.52
N SER A 86 -6.26 12.41 3.87
CA SER A 86 -6.20 13.86 3.64
C SER A 86 -6.20 14.62 4.96
N ASP A 87 -7.09 14.25 5.88
CA ASP A 87 -7.21 14.89 7.20
C ASP A 87 -5.96 14.66 8.06
N LEU A 88 -5.46 13.43 8.11
CA LEU A 88 -4.32 13.08 8.94
C LEU A 88 -2.98 13.62 8.43
N LEU A 89 -2.81 13.72 7.12
CA LEU A 89 -1.59 14.26 6.50
C LEU A 89 -1.68 15.76 6.23
N HIS A 90 -2.86 16.35 6.38
CA HIS A 90 -3.16 17.74 5.98
C HIS A 90 -2.81 18.04 4.52
N LEU A 91 -3.04 17.06 3.64
CA LEU A 91 -2.74 17.11 2.20
C LEU A 91 -3.98 16.69 1.39
N PRO A 92 -4.22 17.26 0.21
CA PRO A 92 -5.37 16.93 -0.61
C PRO A 92 -5.18 15.55 -1.30
N MET A 93 -5.22 14.46 -0.54
CA MET A 93 -5.02 13.10 -1.06
C MET A 93 -6.09 12.67 -2.07
N SER A 94 -7.23 13.36 -2.11
CA SER A 94 -8.23 13.21 -3.18
C SER A 94 -7.69 13.51 -4.59
N ASN A 95 -6.63 14.32 -4.68
CA ASN A 95 -5.97 14.66 -5.94
C ASN A 95 -4.80 13.70 -6.26
N ALA A 96 -4.55 12.73 -5.40
CA ALA A 96 -3.47 11.78 -5.61
C ALA A 96 -3.78 10.82 -6.77
N GLN A 97 -2.76 10.51 -7.55
CA GLN A 97 -2.82 9.49 -8.58
C GLN A 97 -2.72 8.09 -7.96
N VAL A 98 -3.59 7.18 -8.35
CA VAL A 98 -3.45 5.75 -8.03
C VAL A 98 -2.35 5.17 -8.90
N VAL A 99 -1.23 4.78 -8.28
CA VAL A 99 -0.07 4.18 -8.97
C VAL A 99 -0.19 2.65 -9.02
N ARG A 100 -0.77 2.07 -7.95
CA ARG A 100 -0.97 0.62 -7.84
C ARG A 100 -2.24 0.34 -7.05
N LEU A 101 -2.96 -0.67 -7.50
CA LEU A 101 -4.14 -1.19 -6.83
C LEU A 101 -4.09 -2.71 -6.87
N ASP A 102 -3.98 -3.33 -5.70
CA ASP A 102 -4.02 -4.78 -5.58
C ASP A 102 -5.43 -5.21 -5.20
N CYS A 103 -5.97 -6.13 -5.99
CA CYS A 103 -7.28 -6.71 -5.75
C CYS A 103 -7.12 -8.19 -5.44
N GLY A 104 -7.66 -8.61 -4.30
CA GLY A 104 -7.68 -10.00 -3.87
C GLY A 104 -9.10 -10.56 -3.82
N TYR A 105 -9.21 -11.85 -3.91
CA TYR A 105 -10.45 -12.56 -3.68
C TYR A 105 -10.21 -13.70 -2.68
N HIS A 106 -11.03 -13.75 -1.64
CA HIS A 106 -10.98 -14.84 -0.65
C HIS A 106 -12.05 -15.87 -0.97
N TRP A 107 -11.62 -17.08 -1.17
CA TRP A 107 -12.51 -18.22 -1.33
C TRP A 107 -12.50 -19.04 -0.06
N ASN A 108 -13.67 -19.31 0.50
CA ASN A 108 -13.78 -20.28 1.56
C ASN A 108 -13.66 -21.67 0.94
N MET A 109 -12.57 -22.34 1.27
CA MET A 109 -12.27 -23.68 0.81
C MET A 109 -12.65 -24.69 1.90
N GLU A 110 -13.22 -25.82 1.51
CA GLU A 110 -13.58 -26.90 2.45
C GLU A 110 -12.35 -27.62 3.00
N ARG A 111 -11.24 -27.60 2.26
CA ARG A 111 -9.99 -28.29 2.62
C ARG A 111 -8.84 -27.27 2.78
N PRO A 112 -7.78 -27.64 3.52
CA PRO A 112 -6.57 -26.81 3.60
C PRO A 112 -5.97 -26.50 2.22
N ALA A 113 -5.34 -25.36 2.07
CA ALA A 113 -4.85 -24.81 0.79
C ALA A 113 -3.95 -25.80 0.02
N ASN A 114 -3.11 -26.56 0.70
CA ASN A 114 -2.19 -27.52 0.10
C ASN A 114 -2.89 -28.64 -0.69
N HIS A 115 -4.16 -28.95 -0.41
CA HIS A 115 -4.94 -29.92 -1.20
C HIS A 115 -5.27 -29.42 -2.60
N TYR A 116 -5.28 -28.10 -2.80
CA TYR A 116 -5.62 -27.46 -4.07
C TYR A 116 -4.39 -27.12 -4.91
N PHE A 117 -3.19 -27.08 -4.33
CA PHE A 117 -1.96 -26.74 -5.07
C PHE A 117 -1.66 -27.64 -6.26
N PRO A 118 -1.90 -28.97 -6.22
CA PRO A 118 -1.73 -29.80 -7.40
C PRO A 118 -2.72 -29.50 -8.53
N LEU A 119 -3.87 -28.90 -8.20
CA LEU A 119 -4.91 -28.52 -9.17
C LEU A 119 -4.68 -27.13 -9.77
N LEU A 120 -3.82 -26.32 -9.16
CA LEU A 120 -3.39 -25.04 -9.69
C LEU A 120 -2.27 -25.28 -10.69
N CYS A 121 -2.69 -25.48 -11.95
CA CYS A 121 -1.81 -25.69 -13.08
C CYS A 121 -0.90 -24.48 -13.33
N GLU A 122 0.03 -24.62 -14.26
CA GLU A 122 0.90 -23.56 -14.72
C GLU A 122 0.05 -22.36 -15.20
N ALA A 123 0.35 -21.21 -14.67
CA ALA A 123 -0.25 -19.97 -15.15
C ALA A 123 0.54 -19.50 -16.37
N THR A 124 -0.14 -19.23 -17.48
CA THR A 124 0.50 -18.74 -18.71
C THR A 124 1.34 -17.50 -18.39
N TYR A 125 2.59 -17.48 -18.79
CA TYR A 125 3.60 -16.43 -18.52
C TYR A 125 4.10 -16.33 -17.07
N PHE A 126 3.77 -17.27 -16.18
CA PHE A 126 4.26 -17.26 -14.82
C PHE A 126 4.94 -18.58 -14.47
N GLU A 127 6.06 -18.49 -13.81
CA GLU A 127 6.78 -19.64 -13.28
C GLU A 127 6.46 -19.85 -11.81
N ARG A 128 6.34 -21.11 -11.40
CA ARG A 128 6.13 -21.49 -10.01
C ARG A 128 7.42 -21.28 -9.24
N LEU A 129 7.48 -20.27 -8.37
CA LEU A 129 8.70 -19.92 -7.63
C LEU A 129 8.87 -20.74 -6.35
N ASN A 130 7.82 -20.82 -5.55
CA ASN A 130 7.90 -21.39 -4.22
C ASN A 130 6.56 -21.93 -3.76
N GLN A 131 6.61 -23.01 -2.99
CA GLN A 131 5.46 -23.61 -2.34
C GLN A 131 5.79 -23.88 -0.88
N THR A 132 4.93 -23.35 0.00
CA THR A 132 4.89 -23.72 1.43
C THR A 132 3.62 -24.50 1.72
N ALA A 133 3.41 -24.92 2.98
CA ALA A 133 2.19 -25.63 3.37
C ALA A 133 0.90 -24.81 3.14
N THR A 134 1.01 -23.49 3.10
CA THR A 134 -0.16 -22.58 3.02
C THR A 134 -0.08 -21.59 1.86
N THR A 135 1.02 -21.56 1.11
CA THR A 135 1.22 -20.52 0.09
C THR A 135 1.86 -21.12 -1.17
N LEU A 136 1.31 -20.76 -2.31
CA LEU A 136 1.88 -21.01 -3.63
C LEU A 136 2.14 -19.66 -4.29
N LYS A 137 3.39 -19.45 -4.76
CA LYS A 137 3.80 -18.21 -5.42
C LYS A 137 4.19 -18.48 -6.86
N TYR A 138 3.76 -17.58 -7.72
CA TYR A 138 4.16 -17.50 -9.13
C TYR A 138 4.83 -16.15 -9.37
N ALA A 139 5.82 -16.12 -10.25
CA ALA A 139 6.37 -14.89 -10.80
C ALA A 139 6.41 -14.94 -12.32
N LYS A 140 6.45 -13.76 -12.93
CA LYS A 140 6.63 -13.67 -14.38
C LYS A 140 8.01 -14.22 -14.72
N GLY A 141 8.07 -15.22 -15.60
CA GLY A 141 9.30 -15.72 -16.18
C GLY A 141 10.06 -14.58 -16.86
N GLY A 142 11.37 -14.55 -16.68
CA GLY A 142 12.25 -13.55 -17.29
C GLY A 142 12.35 -13.70 -18.81
#